data_f2c04361c2122d30319a873911d0476c
#
_entry.id   f2c04361c2122d30319a873911d0476c
#
_cell.length_a   1.000
_cell.length_b   1.000
_cell.length_c   1.000
_cell.angle_alpha   90.00
_cell.angle_beta   90.00
_cell.angle_gamma   90.00
#
_symmetry.space_group_name_H-M   'P 1'
#
loop_
_entity.id
_entity.type
_entity.pdbx_description
1 polymer ?
#
loop_
_entity_poly.entity_id
_entity_poly.type
_entity_poly.pdbx_seq_one_letter_code
_entity_poly.pdbx_strand_id
1 'polypeptide(L)'
;MTNDTVNVRYLVDDVAAAVEFYTTHLGFSVLSSAPPAFADVARGRLRLLLSGPASSAGRAMTDGTRPCPGGWNRIHLITDDLDAEIKRLQAEGVPFRNDVVIGPGGSQVLLQDPSGNLVELFQPANH
;
A
#
# COMPACT_ATOMS: atom_id res chain seq x y z
N MET A 1 16.88 -12.03 -19.13
CA MET A 1 15.58 -12.30 -18.50
C MET A 1 14.81 -11.01 -18.33
N THR A 2 13.60 -11.01 -18.77
CA THR A 2 12.73 -9.84 -18.65
C THR A 2 12.20 -9.75 -17.22
N ASN A 3 12.28 -8.57 -16.63
CA ASN A 3 11.69 -8.33 -15.32
C ASN A 3 10.34 -7.64 -15.47
N ASP A 4 9.26 -8.39 -15.22
CA ASP A 4 7.89 -7.88 -15.31
C ASP A 4 7.42 -7.21 -14.01
N THR A 5 8.29 -7.04 -13.04
CA THR A 5 7.92 -6.43 -11.77
C THR A 5 7.65 -4.94 -11.95
N VAL A 6 6.53 -4.49 -11.43
CA VAL A 6 6.22 -3.06 -11.34
C VAL A 6 6.58 -2.60 -9.94
N ASN A 7 7.42 -1.58 -9.86
CA ASN A 7 7.85 -1.00 -8.59
C ASN A 7 7.06 0.27 -8.31
N VAL A 8 6.49 0.36 -7.11
CA VAL A 8 5.85 1.58 -6.61
C VAL A 8 6.54 1.95 -5.31
N ARG A 9 6.88 3.22 -5.15
CA ARG A 9 7.49 3.71 -3.92
C ARG A 9 6.45 4.40 -3.06
N TYR A 10 6.35 3.95 -1.82
CA TYR A 10 5.58 4.63 -0.79
C TYR A 10 6.52 5.18 0.27
N LEU A 11 6.43 6.47 0.52
CA LEU A 11 7.09 7.09 1.66
C LEU A 11 6.31 6.68 2.91
N VAL A 12 7.02 6.29 3.95
CA VAL A 12 6.41 5.86 5.21
C VAL A 12 7.16 6.49 6.38
N ASP A 13 6.45 6.71 7.48
CA ASP A 13 7.06 7.27 8.69
C ASP A 13 7.80 6.20 9.49
N ASP A 14 7.29 4.96 9.45
CA ASP A 14 7.82 3.84 10.22
C ASP A 14 7.86 2.61 9.31
N VAL A 15 9.06 2.23 8.87
CA VAL A 15 9.25 1.13 7.94
C VAL A 15 8.80 -0.20 8.55
N ALA A 16 9.11 -0.46 9.82
CA ALA A 16 8.72 -1.71 10.47
C ALA A 16 7.19 -1.85 10.55
N ALA A 17 6.50 -0.77 10.91
CA ALA A 17 5.03 -0.76 10.97
C ALA A 17 4.42 -0.98 9.58
N ALA A 18 5.01 -0.37 8.55
CA ALA A 18 4.55 -0.56 7.18
C ALA A 18 4.72 -2.01 6.71
N VAL A 19 5.86 -2.61 6.97
CA VAL A 19 6.09 -4.03 6.63
C VAL A 19 5.04 -4.91 7.30
N GLU A 20 4.79 -4.70 8.58
CA GLU A 20 3.80 -5.48 9.31
C GLU A 20 2.40 -5.32 8.71
N PHE A 21 2.02 -4.09 8.37
CA PHE A 21 0.72 -3.81 7.77
C PHE A 21 0.53 -4.57 6.46
N TYR A 22 1.45 -4.42 5.53
CA TYR A 22 1.32 -5.00 4.20
C TYR A 22 1.44 -6.52 4.21
N THR A 23 2.27 -7.08 5.06
CA THR A 23 2.43 -8.54 5.14
C THR A 23 1.32 -9.20 5.93
N THR A 24 0.84 -8.59 7.00
CA THR A 24 -0.20 -9.17 7.85
C THR A 24 -1.59 -9.04 7.20
N HIS A 25 -1.89 -7.90 6.60
CA HIS A 25 -3.25 -7.58 6.17
C HIS A 25 -3.49 -7.71 4.68
N LEU A 26 -2.48 -7.50 3.85
CA LEU A 26 -2.68 -7.38 2.40
C LEU A 26 -1.94 -8.43 1.56
N GLY A 27 -1.42 -9.48 2.19
CA GLY A 27 -0.86 -10.61 1.45
C GLY A 27 0.46 -10.36 0.75
N PHE A 28 1.22 -9.35 1.17
CA PHE A 28 2.57 -9.13 0.67
C PHE A 28 3.58 -10.02 1.38
N SER A 29 4.69 -10.31 0.69
CA SER A 29 5.83 -11.04 1.26
C SER A 29 7.04 -10.13 1.28
N VAL A 30 7.85 -10.23 2.34
CA VAL A 30 9.07 -9.43 2.47
C VAL A 30 10.12 -9.95 1.50
N LEU A 31 10.72 -9.05 0.72
CA LEU A 31 11.89 -9.35 -0.12
C LEU A 31 13.17 -8.96 0.61
N SER A 32 13.22 -7.74 1.13
CA SER A 32 14.33 -7.30 1.98
C SER A 32 13.81 -6.30 3.01
N SER A 33 14.52 -6.18 4.13
CA SER A 33 14.09 -5.29 5.20
C SER A 33 15.32 -4.77 5.95
N ALA A 34 15.46 -3.45 5.98
CA ALA A 34 16.53 -2.76 6.68
C ALA A 34 15.98 -1.51 7.38
N PRO A 35 15.06 -1.69 8.35
CA PRO A 35 14.52 -0.54 9.09
C PRO A 35 15.64 0.14 9.88
N PRO A 36 15.52 1.44 10.13
CA PRO A 36 14.39 2.31 9.82
C PRO A 36 14.41 2.91 8.42
N ALA A 37 15.42 2.59 7.60
CA ALA A 37 15.60 3.26 6.31
C ALA A 37 14.67 2.72 5.23
N PHE A 38 14.59 1.39 5.06
CA PHE A 38 13.99 0.83 3.86
C PHE A 38 13.56 -0.62 4.07
N ALA A 39 12.51 -0.99 3.34
CA ALA A 39 12.14 -2.38 3.11
C ALA A 39 11.40 -2.47 1.78
N ASP A 40 11.38 -3.66 1.18
CA ASP A 40 10.51 -3.90 0.05
C ASP A 40 9.72 -5.19 0.24
N VAL A 41 8.48 -5.14 -0.21
CA VAL A 41 7.53 -6.23 -0.11
C VAL A 41 6.90 -6.44 -1.49
N ALA A 42 6.46 -7.66 -1.77
CA ALA A 42 5.91 -7.98 -3.07
C ALA A 42 4.61 -8.75 -2.95
N ARG A 43 3.71 -8.49 -3.88
CA ARG A 43 2.47 -9.24 -4.08
C ARG A 43 2.25 -9.37 -5.59
N GLY A 44 2.32 -10.61 -6.10
CA GLY A 44 2.28 -10.82 -7.54
C GLY A 44 3.42 -10.10 -8.23
N ARG A 45 3.10 -9.28 -9.22
CA ARG A 45 4.10 -8.51 -9.96
C ARG A 45 4.35 -7.12 -9.39
N LEU A 46 3.64 -6.74 -8.33
CA LEU A 46 3.85 -5.47 -7.66
C LEU A 46 4.91 -5.61 -6.60
N ARG A 47 5.92 -4.76 -6.67
CA ARG A 47 6.93 -4.61 -5.64
C ARG A 47 6.78 -3.23 -5.04
N LEU A 48 6.50 -3.18 -3.75
CA LEU A 48 6.27 -1.94 -3.03
C LEU A 48 7.53 -1.58 -2.24
N LEU A 49 8.08 -0.42 -2.56
CA LEU A 49 9.30 0.08 -1.93
C LEU A 49 8.90 0.99 -0.77
N LEU A 50 9.10 0.50 0.45
CA LEU A 50 8.71 1.23 1.66
C LEU A 50 9.92 2.03 2.14
N SER A 51 9.87 3.34 1.93
CA SER A 51 11.02 4.23 2.13
C SER A 51 10.77 5.17 3.29
N GLY A 52 11.56 4.99 4.37
CA GLY A 52 11.47 5.82 5.56
C GLY A 52 12.22 7.14 5.43
N PRO A 53 12.14 8.01 6.46
CA PRO A 53 12.82 9.31 6.42
C PRO A 53 14.34 9.21 6.29
N ALA A 54 14.92 8.11 6.77
CA ALA A 54 16.36 7.90 6.72
C ALA A 54 16.85 7.34 5.37
N SER A 55 15.93 7.00 4.46
CA SER A 55 16.28 6.45 3.15
C SER A 55 16.71 7.56 2.18
N SER A 56 17.35 7.15 1.08
CA SER A 56 17.70 8.10 0.03
C SER A 56 16.46 8.77 -0.58
N ALA A 57 15.37 8.03 -0.72
CA ALA A 57 14.11 8.57 -1.27
C ALA A 57 13.37 9.47 -0.28
N GLY A 58 13.58 9.29 1.02
CA GLY A 58 12.96 10.12 2.06
C GLY A 58 13.74 11.38 2.40
N ARG A 59 14.89 11.56 1.76
CA ARG A 59 15.78 12.68 2.03
C ARG A 59 15.20 14.00 1.53
N ALA A 60 15.47 15.09 2.27
CA ALA A 60 15.04 16.42 1.84
C ALA A 60 15.64 16.77 0.48
N MET A 61 14.85 17.46 -0.33
CA MET A 61 15.30 18.01 -1.60
C MET A 61 16.24 19.19 -1.38
N THR A 62 16.98 19.58 -2.42
CA THR A 62 17.91 20.71 -2.33
C THR A 62 17.22 22.03 -1.99
N ASP A 63 15.93 22.15 -2.32
CA ASP A 63 15.13 23.33 -1.98
C ASP A 63 14.52 23.28 -0.57
N GLY A 64 14.82 22.24 0.20
CA GLY A 64 14.31 22.05 1.55
C GLY A 64 12.99 21.31 1.64
N THR A 65 12.36 21.00 0.53
CA THR A 65 11.10 20.22 0.52
C THR A 65 11.38 18.79 0.97
N ARG A 66 10.52 18.25 1.82
CA ARG A 66 10.66 16.87 2.29
C ARG A 66 9.59 15.98 1.67
N PRO A 67 10.00 14.86 1.04
CA PRO A 67 9.02 13.83 0.65
C PRO A 67 8.29 13.32 1.89
N CYS A 68 6.98 13.16 1.78
CA CYS A 68 6.17 12.70 2.90
C CYS A 68 5.09 11.73 2.41
N PRO A 69 4.58 10.85 3.30
CA PRO A 69 3.51 9.94 2.94
C PRO A 69 2.17 10.66 2.75
N GLY A 70 1.19 9.94 2.17
CA GLY A 70 -0.16 10.44 1.96
C GLY A 70 -0.42 10.81 0.51
N GLY A 71 -1.40 11.68 0.29
CA GLY A 71 -1.86 12.06 -1.05
C GLY A 71 -2.98 11.17 -1.54
N TRP A 72 -3.33 11.29 -2.83
CA TRP A 72 -4.47 10.59 -3.42
C TRP A 72 -4.06 9.48 -4.38
N ASN A 73 -2.81 9.43 -4.81
CA ASN A 73 -2.31 8.32 -5.60
C ASN A 73 -2.21 7.07 -4.73
N ARG A 74 -2.55 5.92 -5.31
CA ARG A 74 -2.59 4.68 -4.53
C ARG A 74 -2.38 3.47 -5.40
N ILE A 75 -1.91 2.41 -4.78
CA ILE A 75 -1.90 1.09 -5.41
C ILE A 75 -3.33 0.55 -5.43
N HIS A 76 -3.62 -0.26 -6.42
CA HIS A 76 -4.95 -0.80 -6.69
C HIS A 76 -4.85 -2.33 -6.68
N LEU A 77 -5.48 -2.94 -5.69
CA LEU A 77 -5.42 -4.39 -5.51
C LEU A 77 -6.78 -4.99 -5.85
N ILE A 78 -6.79 -5.96 -6.75
CA ILE A 78 -8.01 -6.61 -7.19
C ILE A 78 -8.35 -7.75 -6.24
N THR A 79 -9.64 -7.86 -5.90
CA THR A 79 -10.16 -8.96 -5.11
C THR A 79 -11.41 -9.54 -5.79
N ASP A 80 -11.66 -10.83 -5.58
CA ASP A 80 -12.85 -11.50 -6.09
C ASP A 80 -14.08 -11.27 -5.20
N ASP A 81 -13.87 -10.91 -3.94
CA ASP A 81 -14.95 -10.74 -2.96
C ASP A 81 -14.62 -9.57 -2.04
N LEU A 82 -15.07 -8.38 -2.42
CA LEU A 82 -14.79 -7.16 -1.68
C LEU A 82 -15.44 -7.17 -0.29
N ASP A 83 -16.68 -7.67 -0.19
CA ASP A 83 -17.38 -7.73 1.10
C ASP A 83 -16.64 -8.59 2.11
N ALA A 84 -16.15 -9.75 1.68
CA ALA A 84 -15.39 -10.65 2.54
C ALA A 84 -14.08 -10.00 2.99
N GLU A 85 -13.38 -9.32 2.07
CA GLU A 85 -12.15 -8.61 2.39
C GLU A 85 -12.39 -7.49 3.40
N ILE A 86 -13.44 -6.72 3.22
CA ILE A 86 -13.79 -5.64 4.15
C ILE A 86 -14.04 -6.20 5.55
N LYS A 87 -14.85 -7.27 5.64
CA LYS A 87 -15.16 -7.89 6.93
C LYS A 87 -13.90 -8.41 7.63
N ARG A 88 -13.02 -9.05 6.87
CA ARG A 88 -11.77 -9.57 7.40
C ARG A 88 -10.88 -8.44 7.94
N LEU A 89 -10.72 -7.39 7.15
CA LEU A 89 -9.87 -6.25 7.52
C LEU A 89 -10.44 -5.45 8.68
N GLN A 90 -11.76 -5.28 8.74
CA GLN A 90 -12.42 -4.64 9.88
C GLN A 90 -12.20 -5.43 11.16
N ALA A 91 -12.28 -6.76 11.09
CA ALA A 91 -12.01 -7.63 12.23
C ALA A 91 -10.56 -7.52 12.69
N GLU A 92 -9.63 -7.21 11.80
CA GLU A 92 -8.21 -7.01 12.10
C GLU A 92 -7.90 -5.57 12.53
N GLY A 93 -8.88 -4.70 12.57
CA GLY A 93 -8.72 -3.32 13.01
C GLY A 93 -8.13 -2.36 11.98
N VAL A 94 -8.14 -2.74 10.71
CA VAL A 94 -7.60 -1.88 9.63
C VAL A 94 -8.54 -0.70 9.39
N PRO A 95 -8.03 0.55 9.39
CA PRO A 95 -8.88 1.71 9.16
C PRO A 95 -9.23 1.88 7.68
N PHE A 96 -10.49 2.24 7.42
CA PHE A 96 -10.99 2.54 6.09
C PHE A 96 -11.17 4.05 5.94
N ARG A 97 -10.87 4.55 4.76
CA ARG A 97 -10.97 5.98 4.46
C ARG A 97 -12.39 6.37 4.06
N ASN A 98 -13.15 5.45 3.46
CA ASN A 98 -14.49 5.72 2.95
C ASN A 98 -15.36 4.46 2.99
N ASP A 99 -16.62 4.62 2.62
CA ASP A 99 -17.53 3.52 2.35
C ASP A 99 -17.32 3.02 0.92
N VAL A 100 -17.87 1.85 0.62
CA VAL A 100 -17.79 1.27 -0.72
C VAL A 100 -18.43 2.21 -1.75
N VAL A 101 -17.70 2.45 -2.83
CA VAL A 101 -18.19 3.21 -3.98
C VAL A 101 -18.43 2.23 -5.12
N ILE A 102 -19.63 2.28 -5.70
CA ILE A 102 -20.02 1.40 -6.80
C ILE A 102 -20.06 2.23 -8.07
N GLY A 103 -19.30 1.78 -9.07
CA GLY A 103 -19.27 2.39 -10.38
C GLY A 103 -19.53 1.37 -11.47
N PRO A 104 -19.52 1.77 -12.75
CA PRO A 104 -19.77 0.83 -13.86
C PRO A 104 -18.71 -0.23 -14.01
N GLY A 105 -17.48 0.04 -13.59
CA GLY A 105 -16.37 -0.92 -13.68
C GLY A 105 -16.30 -1.90 -12.53
N GLY A 106 -16.96 -1.63 -11.42
CA GLY A 106 -16.93 -2.47 -10.23
C GLY A 106 -17.12 -1.69 -8.94
N SER A 107 -16.72 -2.30 -7.84
CA SER A 107 -16.86 -1.72 -6.50
C SER A 107 -15.48 -1.50 -5.89
N GLN A 108 -15.31 -0.44 -5.13
CA GLN A 108 -14.01 -0.07 -4.56
C GLN A 108 -14.14 0.52 -3.17
N VAL A 109 -13.06 0.41 -2.41
CA VAL A 109 -12.94 1.02 -1.09
C VAL A 109 -11.49 1.41 -0.84
N LEU A 110 -11.26 2.45 -0.05
CA LEU A 110 -9.92 2.92 0.29
C LEU A 110 -9.56 2.54 1.72
N LEU A 111 -8.37 1.99 1.88
CA LEU A 111 -7.73 1.75 3.17
C LEU A 111 -6.62 2.76 3.38
N GLN A 112 -6.17 2.91 4.62
CA GLN A 112 -4.98 3.69 4.94
C GLN A 112 -3.95 2.78 5.60
N ASP A 113 -2.70 2.90 5.17
CA ASP A 113 -1.59 2.26 5.86
C ASP A 113 -1.22 3.06 7.12
N PRO A 114 -0.26 2.58 7.95
CA PRO A 114 0.08 3.30 9.20
C PRO A 114 0.61 4.71 9.00
N SER A 115 1.07 5.06 7.81
CA SER A 115 1.57 6.40 7.49
C SER A 115 0.53 7.27 6.76
N GLY A 116 -0.68 6.76 6.56
CA GLY A 116 -1.75 7.49 5.86
C GLY A 116 -1.72 7.37 4.35
N ASN A 117 -0.89 6.49 3.79
CA ASN A 117 -0.93 6.19 2.36
C ASN A 117 -2.19 5.40 2.03
N LEU A 118 -2.79 5.70 0.89
CA LEU A 118 -4.01 5.02 0.46
C LEU A 118 -3.69 3.73 -0.27
N VAL A 119 -4.56 2.74 -0.05
CA VAL A 119 -4.60 1.48 -0.81
C VAL A 119 -6.04 1.28 -1.24
N GLU A 120 -6.26 1.01 -2.51
CA GLU A 120 -7.59 0.75 -3.03
C GLU A 120 -7.80 -0.75 -3.21
N LEU A 121 -8.89 -1.27 -2.65
CA LEU A 121 -9.36 -2.62 -2.97
C LEU A 121 -10.48 -2.50 -3.99
N PHE A 122 -10.42 -3.31 -5.03
CA PHE A 122 -11.34 -3.21 -6.15
C PHE A 122 -11.85 -4.60 -6.54
N GLN A 123 -13.16 -4.71 -6.68
CA GLN A 123 -13.79 -5.90 -7.23
C GLN A 123 -14.39 -5.54 -8.58
N PRO A 124 -13.89 -6.15 -9.69
CA PRO A 124 -14.44 -5.88 -11.01
C PRO A 124 -15.92 -6.26 -11.09
N ALA A 125 -16.67 -5.53 -11.90
CA ALA A 125 -18.06 -5.87 -12.17
C ALA A 125 -18.14 -7.22 -12.86
N ASN A 126 -19.18 -7.98 -12.54
CA ASN A 126 -19.44 -9.24 -13.21
C ASN A 126 -19.89 -9.01 -14.66
N HIS A 127 -19.42 -9.89 -15.51
CA HIS A 127 -19.77 -9.86 -16.93
C HIS A 127 -20.50 -11.12 -17.34
#